data_5c869ee983a89cced0b0005a52b10d66
#
_entry.id   5c869ee983a89cced0b0005a52b10d66
#
_cell.length_a   1.000
_cell.length_b   1.000
_cell.length_c   1.000
_cell.angle_alpha   90.00
_cell.angle_beta   90.00
_cell.angle_gamma   90.00
#
_symmetry.space_group_name_H-M   'P 1'
#
loop_
_entity.id
_entity.type
_entity.pdbx_description
1 polymer ?
#
loop_
_entity_poly.entity_id
_entity_poly.type
_entity_poly.pdbx_seq_one_letter_code
_entity_poly.pdbx_strand_id
1 'polypeptide(L)'
;MTSFLNSSDVNQKIADFNQDKIALALSLLPEAAKLAVVPVSQFHVGAIAIDEDSNFYFGANQECATASMGQTVHAEQSAISHAWQRGAKRITDIVVNYTPCGHCRQFLNELRGAEELKIHLPHSRDNLLSSYLPNSFSPKDLDMEERLLDHLDNPITEPAGLDKVAQAAFQAAKSCYAPYSKAYAGVALDLSDEIITGRYAENAAYNPTLPPLQVAINLLRLSGHHTKDVKRAVLVCTEHGGHQEMTNALWEQVGECKLETVFVK
;
A
#
# COMPACT_ATOMS: atom_id res chain seq x y z
N MET A 1 -10.66 1.45 15.53
CA MET A 1 -11.58 1.37 14.36
C MET A 1 -11.11 0.21 13.51
N THR A 2 -12.00 -0.67 13.03
CA THR A 2 -11.56 -1.86 12.26
C THR A 2 -11.21 -1.41 10.84
N SER A 3 -9.98 -1.65 10.42
CA SER A 3 -9.50 -1.35 9.06
C SER A 3 -9.53 -2.56 8.12
N PHE A 4 -9.96 -3.72 8.62
CA PHE A 4 -10.01 -5.00 7.91
C PHE A 4 -11.25 -5.79 8.31
N LEU A 5 -11.91 -6.42 7.35
CA LEU A 5 -12.96 -7.42 7.57
C LEU A 5 -12.58 -8.69 6.79
N ASN A 6 -12.51 -9.82 7.47
CA ASN A 6 -12.36 -11.10 6.80
C ASN A 6 -13.67 -11.54 6.11
N SER A 7 -13.61 -12.53 5.25
CA SER A 7 -14.78 -13.00 4.47
C SER A 7 -15.95 -13.47 5.35
N SER A 8 -15.67 -14.02 6.55
CA SER A 8 -16.72 -14.41 7.51
C SER A 8 -17.46 -13.19 8.05
N ASP A 9 -16.71 -12.15 8.46
CA ASP A 9 -17.28 -10.90 8.95
C ASP A 9 -18.09 -10.18 7.85
N VAL A 10 -17.57 -10.21 6.61
CA VAL A 10 -18.25 -9.65 5.44
C VAL A 10 -19.58 -10.37 5.20
N ASN A 11 -19.58 -11.71 5.16
CA ASN A 11 -20.78 -12.51 4.95
C ASN A 11 -21.83 -12.29 6.05
N GLN A 12 -21.39 -12.18 7.31
CA GLN A 12 -22.29 -11.86 8.42
C GLN A 12 -22.97 -10.49 8.23
N LYS A 13 -22.18 -9.47 7.86
CA LYS A 13 -22.72 -8.12 7.60
C LYS A 13 -23.65 -8.07 6.39
N ILE A 14 -23.35 -8.82 5.33
CA ILE A 14 -24.22 -8.95 4.15
C ILE A 14 -25.60 -9.51 4.57
N ALA A 15 -25.60 -10.55 5.42
CA ALA A 15 -26.84 -11.13 5.94
C ALA A 15 -27.59 -10.16 6.86
N ASP A 16 -26.89 -9.51 7.81
CA ASP A 16 -27.48 -8.59 8.80
C ASP A 16 -28.15 -7.36 8.13
N PHE A 17 -27.53 -6.84 7.06
CA PHE A 17 -28.02 -5.66 6.35
C PHE A 17 -28.82 -5.96 5.08
N ASN A 18 -28.94 -7.23 4.70
CA ASN A 18 -29.60 -7.69 3.46
C ASN A 18 -29.09 -6.93 2.21
N GLN A 19 -27.77 -6.85 2.07
CA GLN A 19 -27.07 -6.14 0.99
C GLN A 19 -26.25 -7.12 0.13
N ASP A 20 -25.91 -6.73 -1.10
CA ASP A 20 -24.84 -7.40 -1.83
C ASP A 20 -23.44 -6.93 -1.35
N LYS A 21 -22.39 -7.66 -1.73
CA LYS A 21 -21.01 -7.39 -1.35
C LYS A 21 -20.57 -5.95 -1.67
N ILE A 22 -20.92 -5.46 -2.85
CA ILE A 22 -20.52 -4.12 -3.30
C ILE A 22 -21.36 -3.03 -2.60
N ALA A 23 -22.66 -3.29 -2.37
CA ALA A 23 -23.50 -2.38 -1.59
C ALA A 23 -22.97 -2.22 -0.16
N LEU A 24 -22.58 -3.32 0.48
CA LEU A 24 -21.93 -3.28 1.80
C LEU A 24 -20.64 -2.46 1.76
N ALA A 25 -19.74 -2.71 0.81
CA ALA A 25 -18.49 -1.97 0.71
C ALA A 25 -18.72 -0.46 0.48
N LEU A 26 -19.67 -0.08 -0.37
CA LEU A 26 -20.08 1.31 -0.57
C LEU A 26 -20.61 1.95 0.71
N SER A 27 -21.40 1.22 1.49
CA SER A 27 -21.94 1.72 2.78
C SER A 27 -20.85 1.95 3.83
N LEU A 28 -19.70 1.26 3.71
CA LEU A 28 -18.56 1.37 4.62
C LEU A 28 -17.53 2.43 4.19
N LEU A 29 -17.66 3.05 3.01
CA LEU A 29 -16.74 4.10 2.56
C LEU A 29 -16.62 5.29 3.52
N PRO A 30 -17.68 5.78 4.19
CA PRO A 30 -17.55 6.83 5.20
C PRO A 30 -16.63 6.42 6.36
N GLU A 31 -16.63 5.13 6.76
CA GLU A 31 -15.74 4.62 7.80
C GLU A 31 -14.29 4.54 7.30
N ALA A 32 -14.08 4.12 6.05
CA ALA A 32 -12.77 4.15 5.42
C ALA A 32 -12.21 5.59 5.34
N ALA A 33 -13.03 6.55 4.93
CA ALA A 33 -12.64 7.95 4.81
C ALA A 33 -12.25 8.61 6.15
N LYS A 34 -12.76 8.12 7.29
CA LYS A 34 -12.35 8.59 8.63
C LYS A 34 -10.91 8.22 8.98
N LEU A 35 -10.31 7.25 8.30
CA LEU A 35 -8.91 6.86 8.47
C LEU A 35 -7.94 7.82 7.76
N ALA A 36 -8.44 8.78 6.98
CA ALA A 36 -7.62 9.74 6.24
C ALA A 36 -6.87 10.69 7.18
N VAL A 37 -5.60 10.92 6.86
CA VAL A 37 -4.75 11.91 7.54
C VAL A 37 -4.45 13.01 6.53
N VAL A 38 -5.18 14.11 6.61
CA VAL A 38 -5.21 15.16 5.56
C VAL A 38 -5.02 16.58 6.13
N PRO A 39 -3.88 16.81 6.80
CA PRO A 39 -3.63 18.10 7.47
C PRO A 39 -3.52 19.27 6.50
N VAL A 40 -3.25 19.02 5.21
CA VAL A 40 -3.06 20.07 4.20
C VAL A 40 -4.32 20.27 3.37
N SER A 41 -4.83 19.22 2.72
CA SER A 41 -5.94 19.33 1.77
C SER A 41 -7.32 19.38 2.44
N GLN A 42 -7.47 18.81 3.63
CA GLN A 42 -8.74 18.54 4.29
C GLN A 42 -9.70 17.67 3.44
N PHE A 43 -9.18 17.00 2.43
CA PHE A 43 -9.94 16.19 1.47
C PHE A 43 -9.84 14.70 1.81
N HIS A 44 -10.92 14.14 2.36
CA HIS A 44 -10.97 12.77 2.87
C HIS A 44 -11.40 11.78 1.79
N VAL A 45 -10.49 10.92 1.37
CA VAL A 45 -10.76 9.82 0.44
C VAL A 45 -10.66 8.51 1.20
N GLY A 46 -11.70 7.67 1.07
CA GLY A 46 -11.73 6.30 1.56
C GLY A 46 -11.83 5.32 0.40
N ALA A 47 -11.11 4.22 0.49
CA ALA A 47 -11.18 3.12 -0.45
C ALA A 47 -11.25 1.78 0.28
N ILE A 48 -11.83 0.77 -0.37
CA ILE A 48 -11.85 -0.62 0.08
C ILE A 48 -11.41 -1.49 -1.08
N ALA A 49 -10.30 -2.20 -0.92
CA ALA A 49 -9.89 -3.26 -1.82
C ALA A 49 -10.56 -4.56 -1.39
N ILE A 50 -11.07 -5.33 -2.35
CA ILE A 50 -11.72 -6.62 -2.12
C ILE A 50 -10.92 -7.67 -2.87
N ASP A 51 -10.50 -8.72 -2.17
CA ASP A 51 -9.79 -9.83 -2.77
C ASP A 51 -10.72 -10.94 -3.31
N GLU A 52 -10.12 -11.94 -3.93
CA GLU A 52 -10.84 -13.09 -4.49
C GLU A 52 -11.59 -13.92 -3.42
N ASP A 53 -11.14 -13.87 -2.16
CA ASP A 53 -11.77 -14.53 -1.00
C ASP A 53 -12.85 -13.66 -0.33
N SER A 54 -13.12 -12.47 -0.87
CA SER A 54 -14.07 -11.48 -0.35
C SER A 54 -13.68 -10.86 0.99
N ASN A 55 -12.39 -10.79 1.30
CA ASN A 55 -11.90 -9.96 2.40
C ASN A 55 -11.89 -8.47 2.00
N PHE A 56 -12.19 -7.58 2.96
CA PHE A 56 -12.21 -6.14 2.75
C PHE A 56 -11.01 -5.47 3.44
N TYR A 57 -10.19 -4.77 2.66
CA TYR A 57 -9.02 -4.03 3.12
C TYR A 57 -9.27 -2.54 2.98
N PHE A 58 -9.43 -1.85 4.09
CA PHE A 58 -9.70 -0.41 4.12
C PHE A 58 -8.42 0.36 3.84
N GLY A 59 -8.56 1.45 3.13
CA GLY A 59 -7.49 2.41 2.86
C GLY A 59 -8.04 3.84 2.85
N ALA A 60 -7.16 4.79 3.10
CA ALA A 60 -7.48 6.21 3.07
C ALA A 60 -6.24 7.02 2.68
N ASN A 61 -6.43 8.23 2.18
CA ASN A 61 -5.29 9.05 1.81
C ASN A 61 -4.53 9.56 3.05
N GLN A 62 -3.18 9.57 2.91
CA GLN A 62 -2.24 9.85 3.99
C GLN A 62 -1.30 10.97 3.56
N GLU A 63 -1.49 12.16 4.08
CA GLU A 63 -0.63 13.31 3.88
C GLU A 63 0.35 13.50 5.05
N CYS A 64 1.39 14.27 4.80
CA CYS A 64 2.33 14.75 5.81
C CYS A 64 2.40 16.27 5.70
N ALA A 65 2.13 16.99 6.80
CA ALA A 65 2.00 18.45 6.80
C ALA A 65 3.24 19.19 6.31
N THR A 66 4.43 18.64 6.57
CA THR A 66 5.73 19.24 6.32
C THR A 66 6.51 18.60 5.18
N ALA A 67 6.04 17.47 4.65
CA ALA A 67 6.68 16.78 3.54
C ALA A 67 6.09 17.21 2.18
N SER A 68 6.80 16.92 1.10
CA SER A 68 6.31 17.15 -0.26
C SER A 68 4.97 16.43 -0.50
N MET A 69 3.99 17.12 -1.07
CA MET A 69 2.70 16.53 -1.44
C MET A 69 2.83 15.36 -2.43
N GLY A 70 3.92 15.27 -3.19
CA GLY A 70 4.24 14.11 -4.02
C GLY A 70 4.53 12.82 -3.24
N GLN A 71 4.69 12.91 -1.91
CA GLN A 71 4.85 11.76 -1.02
C GLN A 71 3.54 11.29 -0.37
N THR A 72 2.42 11.91 -0.72
CA THR A 72 1.09 11.50 -0.25
C THR A 72 0.76 10.08 -0.73
N VAL A 73 0.25 9.24 0.18
CA VAL A 73 -0.33 7.94 -0.18
C VAL A 73 -1.81 8.17 -0.52
N HIS A 74 -2.25 7.74 -1.69
CA HIS A 74 -3.65 7.81 -2.07
C HIS A 74 -4.46 6.66 -1.46
N ALA A 75 -5.78 6.82 -1.33
CA ALA A 75 -6.63 5.85 -0.66
C ALA A 75 -6.59 4.46 -1.32
N GLU A 76 -6.54 4.41 -2.65
CA GLU A 76 -6.43 3.17 -3.41
C GLU A 76 -5.06 2.48 -3.18
N GLN A 77 -3.96 3.24 -3.18
CA GLN A 77 -2.63 2.72 -2.82
C GLN A 77 -2.60 2.21 -1.37
N SER A 78 -3.24 2.95 -0.46
CA SER A 78 -3.40 2.57 0.95
C SER A 78 -4.11 1.22 1.08
N ALA A 79 -5.24 1.03 0.41
CA ALA A 79 -6.01 -0.22 0.45
C ALA A 79 -5.23 -1.40 -0.17
N ILE A 80 -4.56 -1.19 -1.31
CA ILE A 80 -3.75 -2.21 -1.97
C ILE A 80 -2.54 -2.60 -1.11
N SER A 81 -1.81 -1.64 -0.55
CA SER A 81 -0.66 -1.94 0.32
C SER A 81 -1.10 -2.69 1.58
N HIS A 82 -2.27 -2.36 2.12
CA HIS A 82 -2.88 -3.07 3.25
C HIS A 82 -3.19 -4.52 2.88
N ALA A 83 -3.83 -4.75 1.74
CA ALA A 83 -4.13 -6.10 1.24
C ALA A 83 -2.85 -6.91 1.00
N TRP A 84 -1.85 -6.29 0.36
CA TRP A 84 -0.56 -6.94 0.08
C TRP A 84 0.17 -7.39 1.35
N GLN A 85 0.23 -6.54 2.37
CA GLN A 85 0.87 -6.88 3.65
C GLN A 85 0.14 -7.97 4.43
N ARG A 86 -1.16 -8.14 4.19
CA ARG A 86 -1.96 -9.23 4.76
C ARG A 86 -1.97 -10.51 3.91
N GLY A 87 -1.23 -10.51 2.80
CA GLY A 87 -1.03 -11.70 1.96
C GLY A 87 -2.13 -11.95 0.93
N ALA A 88 -2.94 -10.94 0.60
CA ALA A 88 -3.84 -11.02 -0.55
C ALA A 88 -3.05 -11.29 -1.83
N LYS A 89 -3.56 -12.17 -2.68
CA LYS A 89 -2.90 -12.59 -3.93
C LYS A 89 -3.50 -11.93 -5.17
N ARG A 90 -4.78 -11.63 -5.12
CA ARG A 90 -5.51 -11.00 -6.22
C ARG A 90 -6.60 -10.08 -5.67
N ILE A 91 -6.69 -8.87 -6.21
CA ILE A 91 -7.78 -7.95 -5.94
C ILE A 91 -8.75 -7.99 -7.12
N THR A 92 -10.03 -8.16 -6.82
CA THR A 92 -11.10 -8.24 -7.81
C THR A 92 -11.85 -6.94 -7.97
N ASP A 93 -11.96 -6.17 -6.87
CA ASP A 93 -12.77 -4.95 -6.82
C ASP A 93 -12.07 -3.86 -6.00
N ILE A 94 -12.18 -2.62 -6.47
CA ILE A 94 -11.86 -1.41 -5.71
C ILE A 94 -13.12 -0.58 -5.56
N VAL A 95 -13.49 -0.30 -4.34
CA VAL A 95 -14.62 0.58 -4.00
C VAL A 95 -14.05 1.87 -3.42
N VAL A 96 -14.39 3.03 -3.98
CA VAL A 96 -13.80 4.32 -3.59
C VAL A 96 -14.83 5.44 -3.70
N ASN A 97 -14.77 6.44 -2.81
CA ASN A 97 -15.78 7.50 -2.76
C ASN A 97 -15.63 8.57 -3.85
N TYR A 98 -14.47 8.65 -4.52
CA TYR A 98 -14.22 9.54 -5.65
C TYR A 98 -13.58 8.80 -6.81
N THR A 99 -13.75 9.31 -8.02
CA THR A 99 -13.13 8.73 -9.22
C THR A 99 -11.61 8.64 -9.06
N PRO A 100 -10.98 7.46 -9.27
CA PRO A 100 -9.54 7.30 -9.17
C PRO A 100 -8.80 8.28 -10.08
N CYS A 101 -7.78 8.95 -9.56
CA CYS A 101 -6.93 9.84 -10.36
C CYS A 101 -6.02 9.02 -11.31
N GLY A 102 -5.36 9.69 -12.26
CA GLY A 102 -4.45 9.02 -13.21
C GLY A 102 -3.33 8.23 -12.53
N HIS A 103 -2.79 8.74 -11.41
CA HIS A 103 -1.79 8.07 -10.60
C HIS A 103 -2.30 6.71 -10.05
N CYS A 104 -3.48 6.71 -9.44
CA CYS A 104 -4.08 5.48 -8.89
C CYS A 104 -4.44 4.47 -9.98
N ARG A 105 -4.97 4.93 -11.12
CA ARG A 105 -5.28 4.05 -12.26
C ARG A 105 -4.03 3.33 -12.76
N GLN A 106 -2.92 4.06 -12.92
CA GLN A 106 -1.64 3.49 -13.34
C GLN A 106 -1.05 2.56 -12.27
N PHE A 107 -1.16 2.90 -10.97
CA PHE A 107 -0.74 2.02 -9.87
C PHE A 107 -1.52 0.70 -9.87
N LEU A 108 -2.85 0.75 -10.01
CA LEU A 108 -3.70 -0.43 -10.08
C LEU A 108 -3.41 -1.32 -11.29
N ASN A 109 -2.85 -0.75 -12.36
CA ASN A 109 -2.49 -1.49 -13.57
C ASN A 109 -1.29 -2.46 -13.39
N GLU A 110 -0.56 -2.38 -12.25
CA GLU A 110 0.48 -3.35 -11.86
C GLU A 110 -0.08 -4.65 -11.28
N LEU A 111 -1.36 -4.68 -10.93
CA LEU A 111 -1.97 -5.84 -10.28
C LEU A 111 -2.15 -7.00 -11.24
N ARG A 112 -2.03 -8.21 -10.70
CA ARG A 112 -2.44 -9.41 -11.43
C ARG A 112 -3.95 -9.40 -11.67
N GLY A 113 -4.35 -9.52 -12.94
CA GLY A 113 -5.75 -9.43 -13.36
C GLY A 113 -6.28 -7.99 -13.43
N ALA A 114 -5.41 -6.99 -13.60
CA ALA A 114 -5.80 -5.58 -13.74
C ALA A 114 -6.84 -5.34 -14.85
N GLU A 115 -6.81 -6.14 -15.92
CA GLU A 115 -7.79 -6.10 -17.00
C GLU A 115 -9.21 -6.50 -16.58
N GLU A 116 -9.35 -7.28 -15.51
CA GLU A 116 -10.63 -7.73 -14.96
C GLU A 116 -11.03 -6.95 -13.70
N LEU A 117 -10.12 -6.10 -13.19
CA LEU A 117 -10.34 -5.32 -11.98
C LEU A 117 -11.49 -4.34 -12.16
N LYS A 118 -12.46 -4.40 -11.24
CA LYS A 118 -13.63 -3.52 -11.24
C LYS A 118 -13.47 -2.36 -10.27
N ILE A 119 -13.86 -1.18 -10.73
CA ILE A 119 -13.94 0.04 -9.95
C ILE A 119 -15.40 0.36 -9.66
N HIS A 120 -15.72 0.58 -8.39
CA HIS A 120 -17.06 0.94 -7.92
C HIS A 120 -17.04 2.29 -7.24
N LEU A 121 -17.94 3.14 -7.65
CA LEU A 121 -18.17 4.50 -7.14
C LEU A 121 -19.60 4.57 -6.57
N PRO A 122 -19.92 5.52 -5.69
CA PRO A 122 -21.29 5.69 -5.18
C PRO A 122 -22.38 5.85 -6.28
N HIS A 123 -21.98 6.38 -7.42
CA HIS A 123 -22.89 6.66 -8.55
C HIS A 123 -22.68 5.75 -9.76
N SER A 124 -21.68 4.84 -9.75
CA SER A 124 -21.37 3.96 -10.89
C SER A 124 -20.63 2.69 -10.42
N ARG A 125 -21.10 1.52 -10.84
CA ARG A 125 -20.57 0.22 -10.40
C ARG A 125 -20.07 -0.59 -11.58
N ASP A 126 -19.29 -1.64 -11.29
CA ASP A 126 -18.81 -2.64 -12.24
C ASP A 126 -18.03 -2.09 -13.44
N ASN A 127 -17.35 -0.95 -13.25
CA ASN A 127 -16.54 -0.36 -14.31
C ASN A 127 -15.17 -1.02 -14.34
N LEU A 128 -14.78 -1.60 -15.46
CA LEU A 128 -13.43 -2.14 -15.62
C LEU A 128 -12.38 -1.03 -15.52
N LEU A 129 -11.22 -1.33 -14.92
CA LEU A 129 -10.08 -0.40 -14.87
C LEU A 129 -9.70 0.11 -16.27
N SER A 130 -9.79 -0.75 -17.29
CA SER A 130 -9.54 -0.41 -18.70
C SER A 130 -10.44 0.70 -19.24
N SER A 131 -11.65 0.88 -18.69
CA SER A 131 -12.53 2.01 -19.07
C SER A 131 -12.03 3.36 -18.55
N TYR A 132 -11.26 3.34 -17.46
CA TYR A 132 -10.62 4.55 -16.88
C TYR A 132 -9.20 4.77 -17.38
N LEU A 133 -8.53 3.74 -17.90
CA LEU A 133 -7.15 3.78 -18.38
C LEU A 133 -7.03 3.04 -19.73
N PRO A 134 -7.67 3.54 -20.79
CA PRO A 134 -7.59 2.93 -22.13
C PRO A 134 -6.18 3.03 -22.68
N ASN A 135 -5.74 2.00 -23.44
CA ASN A 135 -4.39 1.95 -24.06
C ASN A 135 -3.27 2.20 -23.04
N SER A 136 -3.39 1.59 -21.85
CA SER A 136 -2.46 1.79 -20.74
C SER A 136 -1.08 1.20 -21.02
N PHE A 137 -0.03 1.91 -20.58
CA PHE A 137 1.30 1.33 -20.42
C PHE A 137 1.29 0.37 -19.22
N SER A 138 1.76 -0.86 -19.42
CA SER A 138 1.59 -1.95 -18.46
C SER A 138 2.87 -2.79 -18.32
N PRO A 139 2.98 -3.66 -17.32
CA PRO A 139 4.05 -4.64 -17.24
C PRO A 139 4.23 -5.50 -18.51
N LYS A 140 3.14 -5.73 -19.27
CA LYS A 140 3.18 -6.49 -20.53
C LYS A 140 4.00 -5.79 -21.61
N ASP A 141 4.03 -4.45 -21.62
CA ASP A 141 4.80 -3.66 -22.57
C ASP A 141 6.32 -3.74 -22.33
N LEU A 142 6.70 -4.25 -21.14
CA LEU A 142 8.08 -4.49 -20.71
C LEU A 142 8.40 -6.00 -20.63
N ASP A 143 7.59 -6.86 -21.21
CA ASP A 143 7.72 -8.33 -21.18
C ASP A 143 7.86 -8.88 -19.74
N MET A 144 7.23 -8.20 -18.76
CA MET A 144 7.29 -8.58 -17.35
C MET A 144 6.13 -9.51 -16.99
N GLU A 145 6.46 -10.66 -16.39
CA GLU A 145 5.47 -11.65 -15.95
C GLU A 145 5.04 -11.46 -14.50
N GLU A 146 5.96 -10.99 -13.64
CA GLU A 146 5.68 -10.69 -12.24
C GLU A 146 4.70 -9.51 -12.13
N ARG A 147 3.84 -9.57 -11.14
CA ARG A 147 2.83 -8.54 -10.84
C ARG A 147 2.88 -8.17 -9.37
N LEU A 148 2.42 -6.95 -9.08
CA LEU A 148 2.20 -6.55 -7.70
C LEU A 148 1.21 -7.51 -7.03
N LEU A 149 1.50 -7.91 -5.80
CA LEU A 149 0.92 -8.94 -4.94
C LEU A 149 1.46 -10.36 -5.17
N ASP A 150 2.25 -10.62 -6.20
CA ASP A 150 2.93 -11.90 -6.31
C ASP A 150 3.85 -12.15 -5.11
N HIS A 151 4.03 -13.41 -4.76
CA HIS A 151 5.04 -13.79 -3.77
C HIS A 151 6.42 -13.76 -4.40
N LEU A 152 7.23 -12.80 -3.97
CA LEU A 152 8.59 -12.61 -4.48
C LEU A 152 9.63 -12.94 -3.41
N ASP A 153 10.76 -13.49 -3.87
CA ASP A 153 11.95 -13.77 -3.07
C ASP A 153 13.18 -13.21 -3.83
N ASN A 154 13.41 -11.91 -3.65
CA ASN A 154 14.46 -11.19 -4.39
C ASN A 154 15.85 -11.69 -4.00
N PRO A 155 16.82 -11.74 -4.96
CA PRO A 155 18.14 -12.33 -4.79
C PRO A 155 19.11 -11.40 -4.03
N ILE A 156 18.70 -10.89 -2.86
CA ILE A 156 19.56 -10.10 -1.98
C ILE A 156 20.13 -10.95 -0.86
N THR A 157 21.39 -10.70 -0.52
CA THR A 157 22.11 -11.45 0.51
C THR A 157 21.89 -10.79 1.88
N GLU A 158 21.52 -11.63 2.86
CA GLU A 158 21.35 -11.19 4.24
C GLU A 158 22.70 -10.81 4.87
N PRO A 159 22.84 -9.55 5.37
CA PRO A 159 24.02 -9.17 6.14
C PRO A 159 24.10 -9.95 7.46
N ALA A 160 25.32 -10.27 7.89
CA ALA A 160 25.53 -10.93 9.18
C ALA A 160 25.19 -10.00 10.34
N GLY A 161 24.58 -10.56 11.40
CA GLY A 161 24.35 -9.86 12.68
C GLY A 161 23.18 -8.91 12.70
N LEU A 162 22.21 -9.04 11.78
CA LEU A 162 20.95 -8.31 11.87
C LEU A 162 20.19 -8.69 13.15
N ASP A 163 19.73 -7.70 13.89
CA ASP A 163 18.79 -7.91 14.97
C ASP A 163 17.35 -8.06 14.46
N LYS A 164 16.39 -8.28 15.36
CA LYS A 164 15.00 -8.55 15.01
C LYS A 164 14.35 -7.46 14.13
N VAL A 165 14.66 -6.18 14.37
CA VAL A 165 14.06 -5.05 13.62
C VAL A 165 14.68 -4.94 12.23
N ALA A 166 16.01 -5.00 12.16
CA ALA A 166 16.73 -5.00 10.88
C ALA A 166 16.40 -6.23 10.04
N GLN A 167 16.21 -7.39 10.67
CA GLN A 167 15.75 -8.61 10.01
C GLN A 167 14.36 -8.44 9.42
N ALA A 168 13.42 -7.80 10.11
CA ALA A 168 12.08 -7.51 9.59
C ALA A 168 12.14 -6.58 8.36
N ALA A 169 12.97 -5.55 8.40
CA ALA A 169 13.21 -4.67 7.25
C ALA A 169 13.85 -5.42 6.07
N PHE A 170 14.80 -6.32 6.35
CA PHE A 170 15.43 -7.18 5.33
C PHE A 170 14.40 -8.09 4.66
N GLN A 171 13.53 -8.76 5.40
CA GLN A 171 12.47 -9.61 4.84
C GLN A 171 11.47 -8.79 4.01
N ALA A 172 11.16 -7.55 4.42
CA ALA A 172 10.36 -6.63 3.64
C ALA A 172 11.05 -6.27 2.31
N ALA A 173 12.36 -5.98 2.32
CA ALA A 173 13.13 -5.72 1.11
C ALA A 173 13.21 -6.97 0.22
N LYS A 174 13.42 -8.15 0.81
CA LYS A 174 13.50 -9.42 0.09
C LYS A 174 12.19 -9.79 -0.63
N SER A 175 11.06 -9.36 -0.10
CA SER A 175 9.73 -9.62 -0.67
C SER A 175 9.09 -8.40 -1.34
N CYS A 176 9.86 -7.34 -1.62
CA CYS A 176 9.35 -6.15 -2.29
C CYS A 176 9.12 -6.40 -3.80
N TYR A 177 8.30 -5.55 -4.41
CA TYR A 177 8.04 -5.60 -5.85
C TYR A 177 8.88 -4.53 -6.56
N ALA A 178 10.00 -4.93 -7.14
CA ALA A 178 10.93 -4.06 -7.88
C ALA A 178 11.47 -4.76 -9.15
N PRO A 179 10.58 -5.20 -10.06
CA PRO A 179 10.98 -6.03 -11.20
C PRO A 179 11.78 -5.27 -12.25
N TYR A 180 11.62 -3.95 -12.34
CA TYR A 180 12.22 -3.12 -13.39
C TYR A 180 13.61 -2.63 -13.01
N SER A 181 13.74 -1.97 -11.86
CA SER A 181 14.98 -1.35 -11.40
C SER A 181 15.89 -2.28 -10.63
N LYS A 182 15.34 -3.36 -10.03
CA LYS A 182 16.00 -4.18 -9.01
C LYS A 182 16.48 -3.37 -7.79
N ALA A 183 15.90 -2.19 -7.59
CA ALA A 183 16.14 -1.34 -6.43
C ALA A 183 15.30 -1.82 -5.24
N TYR A 184 15.75 -2.89 -4.60
CA TYR A 184 15.01 -3.52 -3.51
C TYR A 184 15.05 -2.69 -2.24
N ALA A 185 13.89 -2.55 -1.57
CA ALA A 185 13.83 -1.79 -0.32
C ALA A 185 12.68 -2.25 0.58
N GLY A 186 12.95 -2.22 1.89
CA GLY A 186 11.99 -2.49 2.94
C GLY A 186 12.28 -1.67 4.19
N VAL A 187 11.24 -1.30 4.92
CA VAL A 187 11.31 -0.54 6.18
C VAL A 187 10.68 -1.35 7.30
N ALA A 188 11.26 -1.26 8.49
CA ALA A 188 10.65 -1.73 9.73
C ALA A 188 10.56 -0.59 10.75
N LEU A 189 9.39 -0.43 11.34
CA LEU A 189 9.08 0.51 12.42
C LEU A 189 8.77 -0.28 13.69
N ASP A 190 9.60 -0.14 14.71
CA ASP A 190 9.50 -0.85 15.99
C ASP A 190 8.71 -0.01 17.00
N LEU A 191 7.64 -0.60 17.54
CA LEU A 191 6.79 -0.02 18.60
C LEU A 191 7.11 -0.61 19.99
N SER A 192 8.12 -1.46 20.10
CA SER A 192 8.55 -2.27 21.25
C SER A 192 7.79 -3.59 21.40
N ASP A 193 6.49 -3.61 21.27
CA ASP A 193 5.61 -4.79 21.34
C ASP A 193 5.22 -5.33 19.95
N GLU A 194 5.28 -4.49 18.94
CA GLU A 194 4.97 -4.81 17.56
C GLU A 194 5.99 -4.20 16.59
N ILE A 195 6.28 -4.87 15.48
CA ILE A 195 7.08 -4.34 14.37
C ILE A 195 6.18 -4.25 13.14
N ILE A 196 6.03 -3.02 12.64
CA ILE A 196 5.29 -2.76 11.41
C ILE A 196 6.30 -2.62 10.26
N THR A 197 6.05 -3.34 9.17
CA THR A 197 6.93 -3.32 8.01
C THR A 197 6.25 -2.71 6.79
N GLY A 198 7.06 -2.13 5.90
CA GLY A 198 6.62 -1.69 4.59
C GLY A 198 7.62 -2.11 3.54
N ARG A 199 7.14 -2.55 2.39
CA ARG A 199 7.96 -2.98 1.25
C ARG A 199 7.67 -2.13 0.03
N TYR A 200 8.70 -1.92 -0.77
CA TYR A 200 8.64 -1.13 -1.97
C TYR A 200 7.73 -1.77 -3.02
N ALA A 201 6.86 -0.97 -3.63
CA ALA A 201 6.03 -1.37 -4.75
C ALA A 201 6.35 -0.49 -5.97
N GLU A 202 7.10 -1.04 -6.92
CA GLU A 202 7.48 -0.37 -8.15
C GLU A 202 6.31 -0.33 -9.14
N ASN A 203 6.38 0.56 -10.12
CA ASN A 203 5.42 0.68 -11.21
C ASN A 203 6.15 0.78 -12.55
N ALA A 204 5.61 0.18 -13.60
CA ALA A 204 6.18 0.25 -14.95
C ALA A 204 6.43 1.69 -15.43
N ALA A 205 5.58 2.64 -15.02
CA ALA A 205 5.71 4.06 -15.33
C ALA A 205 6.55 4.85 -14.30
N TYR A 206 7.17 4.18 -13.34
CA TYR A 206 7.95 4.70 -12.20
C TYR A 206 7.20 5.66 -11.28
N ASN A 207 6.68 6.80 -11.75
CA ASN A 207 6.07 7.81 -10.89
C ASN A 207 4.96 7.30 -9.95
N PRO A 208 4.10 6.35 -10.33
CA PRO A 208 3.08 5.79 -9.43
C PRO A 208 3.60 4.77 -8.39
N THR A 209 4.89 4.58 -8.32
CA THR A 209 5.57 3.76 -7.31
C THR A 209 5.14 4.13 -5.88
N LEU A 210 5.07 3.14 -5.00
CA LEU A 210 4.80 3.35 -3.57
C LEU A 210 6.03 2.97 -2.73
N PRO A 211 6.74 3.96 -2.16
CA PRO A 211 7.94 3.74 -1.37
C PRO A 211 7.70 2.97 -0.06
N PRO A 212 8.70 2.26 0.47
CA PRO A 212 8.53 1.36 1.61
C PRO A 212 8.16 2.08 2.91
N LEU A 213 8.66 3.29 3.15
CA LEU A 213 8.32 4.07 4.33
C LEU A 213 6.85 4.51 4.31
N GLN A 214 6.35 4.93 3.16
CA GLN A 214 4.94 5.30 2.99
C GLN A 214 4.01 4.10 3.24
N VAL A 215 4.40 2.89 2.79
CA VAL A 215 3.68 1.65 3.12
C VAL A 215 3.69 1.40 4.62
N ALA A 216 4.86 1.51 5.28
CA ALA A 216 4.97 1.29 6.72
C ALA A 216 4.13 2.31 7.53
N ILE A 217 4.20 3.60 7.21
CA ILE A 217 3.42 4.66 7.87
C ILE A 217 1.91 4.46 7.64
N ASN A 218 1.52 4.06 6.43
CA ASN A 218 0.12 3.75 6.13
C ASN A 218 -0.40 2.64 7.05
N LEU A 219 0.32 1.53 7.16
CA LEU A 219 -0.07 0.41 8.02
C LEU A 219 -0.05 0.77 9.50
N LEU A 220 0.95 1.55 9.93
CA LEU A 220 1.05 2.10 11.28
C LEU A 220 -0.25 2.84 11.66
N ARG A 221 -0.69 3.77 10.79
CA ARG A 221 -1.92 4.55 10.98
C ARG A 221 -3.19 3.71 10.92
N LEU A 222 -3.27 2.77 9.98
CA LEU A 222 -4.40 1.83 9.88
C LEU A 222 -4.52 0.90 11.10
N SER A 223 -3.41 0.64 11.80
CA SER A 223 -3.38 -0.10 13.07
C SER A 223 -3.67 0.78 14.29
N GLY A 224 -3.90 2.09 14.10
CA GLY A 224 -4.24 3.04 15.15
C GLY A 224 -3.05 3.66 15.88
N HIS A 225 -1.83 3.49 15.34
CA HIS A 225 -0.61 4.07 15.88
C HIS A 225 -0.18 5.35 15.14
N HIS A 226 0.77 6.06 15.72
CA HIS A 226 1.33 7.28 15.16
C HIS A 226 2.87 7.18 15.04
N THR A 227 3.49 7.99 14.20
CA THR A 227 4.95 7.99 14.01
C THR A 227 5.72 8.31 15.30
N LYS A 228 5.13 9.07 16.22
CA LYS A 228 5.68 9.34 17.57
C LYS A 228 5.78 8.10 18.48
N ASP A 229 5.02 7.05 18.18
CA ASP A 229 5.02 5.81 18.96
C ASP A 229 6.21 4.92 18.59
N VAL A 230 6.86 5.20 17.44
CA VAL A 230 7.99 4.44 16.91
C VAL A 230 9.25 4.70 17.74
N LYS A 231 9.84 3.64 18.25
CA LYS A 231 11.07 3.66 19.06
C LYS A 231 12.32 3.51 18.21
N ARG A 232 12.22 2.80 17.10
CA ARG A 232 13.30 2.53 16.18
C ARG A 232 12.79 2.37 14.75
N ALA A 233 13.51 2.92 13.78
CA ALA A 233 13.19 2.80 12.36
C ALA A 233 14.41 2.30 11.59
N VAL A 234 14.24 1.27 10.77
CA VAL A 234 15.31 0.67 9.97
C VAL A 234 14.86 0.59 8.52
N LEU A 235 15.69 1.09 7.61
CA LEU A 235 15.62 0.89 6.17
C LEU A 235 16.64 -0.15 5.76
N VAL A 236 16.24 -1.17 5.02
CA VAL A 236 17.13 -2.05 4.27
C VAL A 236 16.92 -1.78 2.79
N CYS A 237 17.98 -1.46 2.05
CA CYS A 237 17.86 -1.16 0.62
C CYS A 237 19.15 -1.46 -0.15
N THR A 238 19.03 -1.56 -1.47
CA THR A 238 20.19 -1.53 -2.39
C THR A 238 20.79 -0.12 -2.44
N GLU A 239 22.06 0.02 -2.84
CA GLU A 239 22.74 1.31 -2.97
C GLU A 239 22.16 2.20 -4.08
N HIS A 240 21.57 1.61 -5.11
CA HIS A 240 20.91 2.33 -6.21
C HIS A 240 19.40 2.50 -5.95
N GLY A 241 18.76 3.38 -6.71
CA GLY A 241 17.30 3.62 -6.67
C GLY A 241 16.86 4.76 -5.74
N GLY A 242 17.79 5.41 -5.01
CA GLY A 242 17.51 6.62 -4.23
C GLY A 242 16.63 6.43 -2.99
N HIS A 243 16.47 5.17 -2.52
CA HIS A 243 15.59 4.86 -1.39
C HIS A 243 16.04 5.52 -0.09
N GLN A 244 17.36 5.61 0.15
CA GLN A 244 17.88 6.21 1.37
C GLN A 244 17.52 7.70 1.45
N GLU A 245 17.78 8.46 0.39
CA GLU A 245 17.51 9.89 0.34
C GLU A 245 16.02 10.19 0.48
N MET A 246 15.19 9.47 -0.26
CA MET A 246 13.72 9.63 -0.22
C MET A 246 13.17 9.29 1.17
N THR A 247 13.62 8.20 1.77
CA THR A 247 13.18 7.75 3.09
C THR A 247 13.62 8.71 4.18
N ASN A 248 14.89 9.17 4.15
CA ASN A 248 15.39 10.17 5.09
C ASN A 248 14.59 11.47 5.00
N ALA A 249 14.37 12.00 3.78
CA ALA A 249 13.64 13.24 3.57
C ALA A 249 12.21 13.23 4.16
N LEU A 250 11.53 12.08 4.11
CA LEU A 250 10.22 11.93 4.75
C LEU A 250 10.35 11.70 6.26
N TRP A 251 11.24 10.79 6.68
CA TRP A 251 11.35 10.41 8.09
C TRP A 251 11.79 11.57 8.99
N GLU A 252 12.69 12.42 8.51
CA GLU A 252 13.11 13.68 9.20
C GLU A 252 11.94 14.64 9.47
N GLN A 253 10.86 14.55 8.69
CA GLN A 253 9.68 15.40 8.86
C GLN A 253 8.61 14.79 9.80
N VAL A 254 8.57 13.46 9.93
CA VAL A 254 7.45 12.77 10.61
C VAL A 254 7.90 11.86 11.75
N GLY A 255 9.16 11.46 11.79
CA GLY A 255 9.72 10.56 12.80
C GLY A 255 10.34 11.31 13.96
N GLU A 256 10.39 10.68 15.13
CA GLU A 256 11.04 11.23 16.33
C GLU A 256 12.36 10.50 16.68
N CYS A 257 12.62 9.34 16.07
CA CYS A 257 13.88 8.60 16.23
C CYS A 257 14.70 8.64 14.94
N LYS A 258 16.00 8.32 15.07
CA LYS A 258 16.90 8.25 13.91
C LYS A 258 16.51 7.06 13.00
N LEU A 259 16.50 7.28 11.69
CA LEU A 259 16.44 6.20 10.72
C LEU A 259 17.83 5.54 10.58
N GLU A 260 17.89 4.24 10.76
CA GLU A 260 19.08 3.43 10.48
C GLU A 260 18.97 2.88 9.07
N THR A 261 20.07 2.85 8.32
CA THR A 261 20.11 2.26 6.97
C THR A 261 21.10 1.10 6.91
N VAL A 262 20.66 0.00 6.34
CA VAL A 262 21.47 -1.19 6.04
C VAL A 262 21.44 -1.41 4.54
N PHE A 263 22.61 -1.41 3.89
CA PHE A 263 22.71 -1.70 2.47
C PHE A 263 22.84 -3.20 2.22
N VAL A 264 22.19 -3.67 1.16
CA VAL A 264 22.22 -5.05 0.67
C VAL A 264 22.68 -5.10 -0.80
N LYS A 265 23.21 -6.27 -1.21
CA LYS A 265 23.70 -6.54 -2.57
C LYS A 265 22.90 -7.65 -3.21
#